data_51b7dc863261576d6351a8c3ada274fd
#
_entry.id   51b7dc863261576d6351a8c3ada274fd
#
_cell.length_a   1.000
_cell.length_b   1.000
_cell.length_c   1.000
_cell.angle_alpha   90.00
_cell.angle_beta   90.00
_cell.angle_gamma   90.00
#
_symmetry.space_group_name_H-M   'P 1'
#
loop_
_entity.id
_entity.type
_entity.pdbx_description
1 polymer ?
#
loop_
_entity_poly.entity_id
_entity_poly.type
_entity_poly.pdbx_seq_one_letter_code
_entity_poly.pdbx_strand_id
1 'polypeptide(L)'
;MLKYLFYSVFSLLLFSACNKEEEVFATENMVDWFVIKNKSGEVNQLIYDIYTNDNMSIFINDTIYRGDGGTDHFGNPVTDLVLFEPGYHVFNTDVFVSIKLSSDSTAMLKALRVIRENVLPLLPKSGTYRPSSILLVDTLSRGIHDYGIYIWGEVAIYPESLKGVTIGELHKIPDMTDDELKIWACRILASKSKSWIQTNYDEEITEFSEITDEGLMFGSNYNKNVGLYPWETPEQQGFFSWYSLLRDGKGYRSPSIENDLIEYITYVYAYRGREEELKEKYKNYSKIIRKFDMVKIWVEEFEEFLKKNKQL
;
A
#
# COMPACT_ATOMS: atom_id res chain seq x y z
N MET A 1 37.69 -29.52 -50.41
CA MET A 1 38.51 -29.16 -49.26
C MET A 1 38.33 -27.66 -48.83
N LEU A 2 38.48 -26.72 -49.76
CA LEU A 2 38.43 -25.26 -49.46
C LEU A 2 37.15 -24.79 -48.80
N LYS A 3 35.95 -25.33 -49.17
CA LYS A 3 34.65 -24.97 -48.57
C LYS A 3 34.54 -25.37 -47.10
N TYR A 4 35.06 -26.49 -46.70
CA TYR A 4 35.00 -26.93 -45.30
C TYR A 4 35.96 -26.14 -44.40
N LEU A 5 37.09 -25.68 -44.97
CA LEU A 5 38.02 -24.79 -44.27
C LEU A 5 37.33 -23.43 -43.95
N PHE A 6 36.58 -22.91 -44.92
CA PHE A 6 35.87 -21.64 -44.76
C PHE A 6 34.78 -21.71 -43.68
N TYR A 7 34.01 -22.79 -43.62
CA TYR A 7 33.01 -23.00 -42.57
C TYR A 7 33.63 -23.19 -41.18
N SER A 8 34.78 -23.87 -41.11
CA SER A 8 35.50 -24.05 -39.86
C SER A 8 36.07 -22.74 -39.31
N VAL A 9 36.63 -21.88 -40.15
CA VAL A 9 37.16 -20.57 -39.76
C VAL A 9 36.01 -19.61 -39.39
N PHE A 10 34.89 -19.65 -40.11
CA PHE A 10 33.73 -18.82 -39.80
C PHE A 10 33.05 -19.22 -38.49
N SER A 11 32.99 -20.51 -38.19
CA SER A 11 32.50 -21.02 -36.90
C SER A 11 33.38 -20.60 -35.73
N LEU A 12 34.71 -20.63 -35.90
CA LEU A 12 35.68 -20.18 -34.88
C LEU A 12 35.57 -18.66 -34.58
N LEU A 13 35.25 -17.85 -35.59
CA LEU A 13 35.09 -16.42 -35.43
C LEU A 13 33.79 -16.07 -34.67
N LEU A 14 32.75 -16.90 -34.73
CA LEU A 14 31.51 -16.69 -33.99
C LEU A 14 31.68 -16.98 -32.47
N PHE A 15 32.59 -17.86 -32.09
CA PHE A 15 32.88 -18.14 -30.68
C PHE A 15 33.85 -17.14 -30.04
N SER A 16 34.59 -16.35 -30.81
CA SER A 16 35.43 -15.29 -30.26
C SER A 16 34.72 -13.95 -30.08
N ALA A 17 33.46 -13.84 -30.53
CA ALA A 17 32.61 -12.63 -30.31
C ALA A 17 31.92 -12.60 -28.94
N CYS A 18 32.01 -13.66 -28.14
CA CYS A 18 31.69 -13.54 -26.69
C CYS A 18 32.87 -12.82 -26.02
N ASN A 19 32.90 -11.49 -26.16
CA ASN A 19 33.62 -10.67 -25.21
C ASN A 19 33.07 -11.05 -23.84
N LYS A 20 33.94 -11.36 -22.87
CA LYS A 20 33.56 -11.37 -21.47
C LYS A 20 32.84 -10.07 -21.24
N GLU A 21 31.55 -10.13 -20.97
CA GLU A 21 30.88 -8.98 -20.36
C GLU A 21 31.77 -8.62 -19.18
N GLU A 22 32.28 -7.39 -19.17
CA GLU A 22 32.95 -6.86 -17.99
C GLU A 22 31.91 -7.04 -16.87
N GLU A 23 32.34 -7.70 -15.79
CA GLU A 23 31.51 -7.81 -14.62
C GLU A 23 31.00 -6.39 -14.32
N VAL A 24 29.69 -6.15 -14.45
CA VAL A 24 29.08 -4.88 -14.11
C VAL A 24 29.18 -4.81 -12.59
N PHE A 25 30.29 -4.31 -12.10
CA PHE A 25 30.40 -3.93 -10.71
C PHE A 25 29.36 -2.84 -10.50
N ALA A 26 28.46 -3.06 -9.52
CA ALA A 26 27.61 -1.99 -9.03
C ALA A 26 28.55 -0.80 -8.75
N THR A 27 28.42 0.26 -9.53
CA THR A 27 29.24 1.44 -9.33
C THR A 27 29.07 1.88 -7.88
N GLU A 28 30.18 2.13 -7.18
CA GLU A 28 30.20 2.58 -5.76
C GLU A 28 29.39 3.88 -5.53
N ASN A 29 28.79 4.42 -6.59
CA ASN A 29 28.00 5.64 -6.64
C ASN A 29 26.48 5.42 -6.68
N MET A 30 25.94 4.24 -6.32
CA MET A 30 24.51 4.11 -6.16
C MET A 30 24.07 4.90 -4.93
N VAL A 31 23.50 6.07 -5.17
CA VAL A 31 22.93 6.90 -4.11
C VAL A 31 21.71 6.20 -3.54
N ASP A 32 21.72 5.98 -2.23
CA ASP A 32 20.53 5.50 -1.54
C ASP A 32 19.53 6.66 -1.39
N TRP A 33 18.45 6.61 -2.15
CA TRP A 33 17.40 7.64 -2.14
C TRP A 33 16.59 7.66 -0.85
N PHE A 34 16.65 6.59 -0.08
CA PHE A 34 15.84 6.44 1.15
C PHE A 34 16.53 6.96 2.40
N VAL A 35 17.74 7.54 2.28
CA VAL A 35 18.46 8.14 3.40
C VAL A 35 17.76 9.40 3.87
N ILE A 36 17.32 9.40 5.12
CA ILE A 36 16.74 10.57 5.78
C ILE A 36 17.85 11.39 6.43
N LYS A 37 17.97 12.67 6.03
CA LYS A 37 18.91 13.62 6.62
C LYS A 37 18.30 14.26 7.86
N ASN A 38 19.12 14.47 8.88
CA ASN A 38 18.72 15.24 10.07
C ASN A 38 18.48 16.71 9.68
N LYS A 39 17.24 17.17 9.87
CA LYS A 39 16.81 18.53 9.59
C LYS A 39 16.10 19.12 10.80
N SER A 40 16.14 20.44 10.97
CA SER A 40 15.42 21.15 12.03
C SER A 40 13.89 21.04 11.88
N GLY A 41 13.18 21.21 13.00
CA GLY A 41 11.73 21.12 13.07
C GLY A 41 11.23 19.80 13.63
N GLU A 42 10.19 19.84 14.46
CA GLU A 42 9.69 18.69 15.23
C GLU A 42 9.31 17.50 14.35
N VAL A 43 8.62 17.75 13.23
CA VAL A 43 8.25 16.71 12.25
C VAL A 43 9.50 16.05 11.67
N ASN A 44 10.49 16.84 11.25
CA ASN A 44 11.72 16.30 10.66
C ASN A 44 12.54 15.52 11.69
N GLN A 45 12.58 15.96 12.95
CA GLN A 45 13.26 15.25 14.02
C GLN A 45 12.59 13.89 14.29
N LEU A 46 11.27 13.85 14.36
CA LEU A 46 10.54 12.59 14.56
C LEU A 46 10.73 11.62 13.37
N ILE A 47 10.73 12.12 12.13
CA ILE A 47 11.05 11.33 10.95
C ILE A 47 12.47 10.77 11.03
N TYR A 48 13.44 11.59 11.42
CA TYR A 48 14.83 11.15 11.57
C TYR A 48 14.99 10.12 12.70
N ASP A 49 14.29 10.30 13.82
CA ASP A 49 14.26 9.32 14.92
C ASP A 49 13.67 7.98 14.50
N ILE A 50 12.59 7.98 13.70
CA ILE A 50 12.00 6.78 13.14
C ILE A 50 13.00 6.10 12.18
N TYR A 51 13.63 6.87 11.31
CA TYR A 51 14.62 6.34 10.38
C TYR A 51 15.78 5.64 11.11
N THR A 52 16.33 6.28 12.15
CA THR A 52 17.51 5.78 12.86
C THR A 52 17.22 4.63 13.82
N ASN A 53 16.05 4.64 14.47
CA ASN A 53 15.71 3.66 15.52
C ASN A 53 14.84 2.50 14.99
N ASP A 54 13.96 2.79 14.03
CA ASP A 54 12.99 1.82 13.52
C ASP A 54 13.32 1.36 12.10
N ASN A 55 14.42 1.88 11.52
CA ASN A 55 14.88 1.57 10.14
C ASN A 55 13.75 1.72 9.11
N MET A 56 12.99 2.83 9.17
CA MET A 56 11.90 3.13 8.24
C MET A 56 12.02 4.55 7.72
N SER A 57 12.15 4.68 6.40
CA SER A 57 12.12 5.97 5.73
C SER A 57 10.69 6.45 5.55
N ILE A 58 10.34 7.58 6.16
CA ILE A 58 9.04 8.21 5.99
C ILE A 58 9.24 9.57 5.31
N PHE A 59 8.48 9.83 4.27
CA PHE A 59 8.50 11.06 3.49
C PHE A 59 7.20 11.83 3.67
N ILE A 60 7.32 13.17 3.72
CA ILE A 60 6.20 14.11 3.72
C ILE A 60 6.24 15.03 2.50
N ASN A 61 7.16 14.73 1.57
CA ASN A 61 7.36 15.40 0.31
C ASN A 61 7.59 14.35 -0.76
N ASP A 62 7.10 14.58 -1.96
CA ASP A 62 7.24 13.68 -3.10
C ASP A 62 8.66 13.67 -3.71
N THR A 63 9.47 14.68 -3.42
CA THR A 63 10.88 14.72 -3.81
C THR A 63 11.73 14.01 -2.76
N ILE A 64 12.08 12.74 -3.02
CA ILE A 64 12.85 11.91 -2.07
C ILE A 64 14.35 12.12 -2.17
N TYR A 65 14.83 12.50 -3.35
CA TYR A 65 16.24 12.83 -3.56
C TYR A 65 16.40 14.04 -4.48
N ARG A 66 17.40 14.86 -4.16
CA ARG A 66 17.90 15.92 -5.01
C ARG A 66 19.43 15.98 -4.89
N GLY A 67 20.12 15.83 -6.00
CA GLY A 67 21.57 15.81 -6.06
C GLY A 67 22.14 16.50 -7.28
N ASP A 68 23.45 16.42 -7.42
CA ASP A 68 24.15 16.89 -8.60
C ASP A 68 24.07 15.82 -9.68
N GLY A 69 23.44 16.13 -10.80
CA GLY A 69 23.35 15.28 -12.00
C GLY A 69 24.47 15.55 -13.02
N GLY A 70 25.52 16.29 -12.63
CA GLY A 70 26.60 16.66 -13.52
C GLY A 70 26.26 17.82 -14.43
N THR A 71 26.70 17.77 -15.69
CA THR A 71 26.43 18.80 -16.69
C THR A 71 25.78 18.19 -17.93
N ASP A 72 24.91 18.97 -18.58
CA ASP A 72 24.36 18.62 -19.89
C ASP A 72 25.45 18.75 -21.01
N HIS A 73 25.08 18.39 -22.23
CA HIS A 73 25.99 18.49 -23.38
C HIS A 73 26.35 19.93 -23.76
N PHE A 74 25.71 20.93 -23.18
CA PHE A 74 26.07 22.36 -23.32
C PHE A 74 26.91 22.88 -22.16
N GLY A 75 27.22 22.04 -21.16
CA GLY A 75 27.98 22.39 -19.96
C GLY A 75 27.16 23.05 -18.86
N ASN A 76 25.82 23.06 -18.94
CA ASN A 76 24.98 23.58 -17.88
C ASN A 76 24.82 22.56 -16.75
N PRO A 77 24.80 22.98 -15.47
CA PRO A 77 24.60 22.06 -14.35
C PRO A 77 23.20 21.43 -14.42
N VAL A 78 23.15 20.12 -14.23
CA VAL A 78 21.92 19.33 -14.16
C VAL A 78 21.66 18.92 -12.71
N THR A 79 20.41 19.04 -12.27
CA THR A 79 19.99 18.51 -10.97
C THR A 79 19.39 17.13 -11.18
N ASP A 80 19.94 16.14 -10.50
CA ASP A 80 19.32 14.82 -10.40
C ASP A 80 18.17 14.87 -9.39
N LEU A 81 16.98 14.50 -9.84
CA LEU A 81 15.76 14.61 -9.07
C LEU A 81 15.01 13.27 -9.09
N VAL A 82 14.76 12.71 -7.92
CA VAL A 82 13.97 11.48 -7.78
C VAL A 82 12.67 11.79 -7.04
N LEU A 83 11.55 11.53 -7.72
CA LEU A 83 10.21 11.71 -7.16
C LEU A 83 9.65 10.38 -6.64
N PHE A 84 8.83 10.46 -5.60
CA PHE A 84 8.08 9.32 -5.06
C PHE A 84 6.83 9.05 -5.89
N GLU A 85 6.84 8.76 -7.06
CA GLU A 85 5.67 8.57 -7.94
C GLU A 85 4.79 7.41 -7.46
N PRO A 86 3.66 7.64 -6.76
CA PRO A 86 2.82 6.57 -6.23
C PRO A 86 2.23 5.70 -7.35
N GLY A 87 1.86 6.31 -8.46
CA GLY A 87 1.25 5.64 -9.60
C GLY A 87 2.26 5.35 -10.70
N TYR A 88 3.28 4.52 -10.44
CA TYR A 88 4.10 4.01 -11.54
C TYR A 88 3.25 3.10 -12.42
N HIS A 89 2.87 3.61 -13.58
CA HIS A 89 2.05 2.86 -14.53
C HIS A 89 2.94 2.02 -15.45
N VAL A 90 2.79 0.71 -15.35
CA VAL A 90 3.14 -0.17 -16.45
C VAL A 90 2.21 0.14 -17.62
N PHE A 91 2.71 0.28 -18.83
CA PHE A 91 1.95 0.54 -20.06
C PHE A 91 0.60 -0.22 -20.06
N ASN A 92 -0.49 0.48 -20.31
CA ASN A 92 -1.88 0.00 -20.40
C ASN A 92 -2.71 -0.06 -19.10
N THR A 93 -2.40 0.66 -18.07
CA THR A 93 -3.37 0.79 -16.98
C THR A 93 -4.14 2.11 -17.11
N ASP A 94 -5.47 2.01 -17.14
CA ASP A 94 -6.37 3.17 -17.07
C ASP A 94 -6.50 3.73 -15.64
N VAL A 95 -5.50 3.49 -14.81
CA VAL A 95 -5.46 3.93 -13.41
C VAL A 95 -4.44 5.06 -13.26
N PHE A 96 -4.90 6.17 -12.70
CA PHE A 96 -4.09 7.33 -12.41
C PHE A 96 -4.10 7.63 -10.92
N VAL A 97 -2.98 8.10 -10.39
CA VAL A 97 -2.85 8.50 -9.00
C VAL A 97 -2.44 9.96 -8.93
N SER A 98 -3.12 10.73 -8.11
CA SER A 98 -2.80 12.12 -7.81
C SER A 98 -2.64 12.29 -6.31
N ILE A 99 -1.66 13.10 -5.91
CA ILE A 99 -1.39 13.41 -4.51
C ILE A 99 -1.41 14.92 -4.29
N LYS A 100 -1.82 15.31 -3.09
CA LYS A 100 -1.62 16.64 -2.55
C LYS A 100 -0.83 16.53 -1.26
N LEU A 101 0.27 17.25 -1.17
CA LEU A 101 1.11 17.24 0.03
C LEU A 101 0.43 18.04 1.15
N SER A 102 0.63 17.63 2.39
CA SER A 102 0.13 18.35 3.56
C SER A 102 1.08 19.47 3.96
N SER A 103 0.52 20.51 4.56
CA SER A 103 1.25 21.56 5.27
C SER A 103 0.93 21.55 6.78
N ASP A 104 0.05 20.66 7.24
CA ASP A 104 -0.36 20.55 8.64
C ASP A 104 0.64 19.72 9.44
N SER A 105 1.53 20.40 10.16
CA SER A 105 2.52 19.74 11.01
C SER A 105 1.90 18.98 12.19
N THR A 106 0.75 19.41 12.69
CA THR A 106 0.06 18.73 13.80
C THR A 106 -0.50 17.40 13.35
N ALA A 107 -1.15 17.36 12.19
CA ALA A 107 -1.63 16.12 11.59
C ALA A 107 -0.48 15.17 11.27
N MET A 108 0.63 15.68 10.70
CA MET A 108 1.83 14.89 10.45
C MET A 108 2.41 14.26 11.72
N LEU A 109 2.52 15.02 12.81
CA LEU A 109 3.05 14.51 14.09
C LEU A 109 2.13 13.44 14.67
N LYS A 110 0.81 13.62 14.64
CA LYS A 110 -0.15 12.59 15.05
C LYS A 110 0.02 11.32 14.21
N ALA A 111 0.10 11.46 12.88
CA ALA A 111 0.30 10.36 11.95
C ALA A 111 1.60 9.59 12.24
N LEU A 112 2.72 10.30 12.39
CA LEU A 112 4.02 9.68 12.66
C LEU A 112 4.04 8.91 13.98
N ARG A 113 3.43 9.47 15.04
CA ARG A 113 3.35 8.82 16.36
C ARG A 113 2.53 7.52 16.29
N VAL A 114 1.34 7.55 15.71
CA VAL A 114 0.50 6.35 15.61
C VAL A 114 1.14 5.28 14.72
N ILE A 115 1.79 5.64 13.63
CA ILE A 115 2.54 4.70 12.79
C ILE A 115 3.68 4.07 13.59
N ARG A 116 4.47 4.87 14.29
CA ARG A 116 5.58 4.38 15.11
C ARG A 116 5.12 3.40 16.20
N GLU A 117 4.03 3.72 16.89
CA GLU A 117 3.53 2.95 18.02
C GLU A 117 2.75 1.70 17.62
N ASN A 118 1.98 1.75 16.52
CA ASN A 118 1.02 0.69 16.18
C ASN A 118 1.36 -0.08 14.90
N VAL A 119 2.24 0.44 14.04
CA VAL A 119 2.56 -0.18 12.74
C VAL A 119 3.98 -0.72 12.74
N LEU A 120 4.98 0.11 13.02
CA LEU A 120 6.38 -0.27 12.89
C LEU A 120 6.78 -1.50 13.71
N PRO A 121 6.28 -1.71 14.96
CA PRO A 121 6.58 -2.90 15.74
C PRO A 121 6.05 -4.20 15.14
N LEU A 122 5.03 -4.12 14.28
CA LEU A 122 4.36 -5.27 13.64
C LEU A 122 4.84 -5.50 12.21
N LEU A 123 5.58 -4.55 11.63
CA LEU A 123 6.18 -4.74 10.31
C LEU A 123 7.37 -5.70 10.37
N PRO A 124 7.55 -6.57 9.37
CA PRO A 124 8.75 -7.38 9.26
C PRO A 124 10.01 -6.49 9.18
N LYS A 125 11.13 -7.00 9.68
CA LYS A 125 12.41 -6.25 9.67
C LYS A 125 12.98 -6.10 8.25
N SER A 126 12.63 -7.02 7.36
CA SER A 126 13.10 -7.06 5.97
C SER A 126 12.15 -7.88 5.09
N GLY A 127 12.41 -7.93 3.79
CA GLY A 127 11.69 -8.78 2.84
C GLY A 127 10.50 -8.10 2.20
N THR A 128 9.76 -8.87 1.39
CA THR A 128 8.69 -8.37 0.50
C THR A 128 7.53 -7.72 1.23
N TYR A 129 7.26 -8.16 2.46
CA TYR A 129 6.13 -7.66 3.26
C TYR A 129 6.48 -6.40 4.08
N ARG A 130 7.72 -5.91 3.97
CA ARG A 130 8.11 -4.61 4.51
C ARG A 130 8.08 -3.56 3.40
N PRO A 131 7.39 -2.43 3.56
CA PRO A 131 7.51 -1.34 2.59
C PRO A 131 8.93 -0.77 2.62
N SER A 132 9.48 -0.44 1.45
CA SER A 132 10.79 0.24 1.37
C SER A 132 10.77 1.63 2.00
N SER A 133 9.63 2.31 1.89
CA SER A 133 9.37 3.58 2.57
C SER A 133 7.86 3.87 2.63
N ILE A 134 7.50 4.93 3.35
CA ILE A 134 6.11 5.42 3.47
C ILE A 134 6.08 6.89 3.07
N LEU A 135 5.16 7.28 2.17
CA LEU A 135 4.86 8.67 1.85
C LEU A 135 3.53 9.07 2.50
N LEU A 136 3.57 10.13 3.32
CA LEU A 136 2.38 10.73 3.94
C LEU A 136 1.89 11.91 3.10
N VAL A 137 0.62 11.91 2.70
CA VAL A 137 0.03 12.98 1.89
C VAL A 137 -1.30 13.47 2.45
N ASP A 138 -1.63 14.73 2.18
CA ASP A 138 -2.89 15.34 2.58
C ASP A 138 -4.07 14.62 1.93
N THR A 139 -4.02 14.53 0.60
CA THR A 139 -5.04 13.85 -0.20
C THR A 139 -4.37 12.91 -1.17
N LEU A 140 -4.89 11.72 -1.26
CA LEU A 140 -4.51 10.70 -2.23
C LEU A 140 -5.74 10.35 -3.05
N SER A 141 -5.69 10.59 -4.35
CA SER A 141 -6.81 10.31 -5.24
C SER A 141 -6.41 9.30 -6.30
N ARG A 142 -7.30 8.34 -6.52
CA ARG A 142 -7.19 7.35 -7.60
C ARG A 142 -8.23 7.67 -8.68
N GLY A 143 -7.77 7.80 -9.92
CA GLY A 143 -8.62 7.95 -11.09
C GLY A 143 -8.66 6.64 -11.89
N ILE A 144 -9.82 6.30 -12.40
CA ILE A 144 -10.01 5.19 -13.34
C ILE A 144 -10.61 5.78 -14.60
N HIS A 145 -10.04 5.42 -15.76
CA HIS A 145 -10.62 5.76 -17.05
C HIS A 145 -11.71 4.73 -17.39
N ASP A 146 -12.96 5.18 -17.43
CA ASP A 146 -14.10 4.33 -17.74
C ASP A 146 -14.96 5.01 -18.82
N TYR A 147 -15.15 4.34 -19.96
CA TYR A 147 -15.93 4.84 -21.11
C TYR A 147 -15.63 6.30 -21.51
N GLY A 148 -14.34 6.68 -21.57
CA GLY A 148 -13.92 8.03 -21.98
C GLY A 148 -14.02 9.10 -20.88
N ILE A 149 -14.30 8.72 -19.65
CA ILE A 149 -14.44 9.64 -18.51
C ILE A 149 -13.50 9.19 -17.39
N TYR A 150 -12.78 10.16 -16.80
CA TYR A 150 -12.00 9.91 -15.60
C TYR A 150 -12.89 10.00 -14.36
N ILE A 151 -12.98 8.90 -13.62
CA ILE A 151 -13.65 8.84 -12.32
C ILE A 151 -12.58 8.91 -11.24
N TRP A 152 -12.55 10.03 -10.51
CA TRP A 152 -11.62 10.25 -9.41
C TRP A 152 -12.31 9.99 -8.07
N GLY A 153 -11.63 9.28 -7.18
CA GLY A 153 -12.06 9.08 -5.81
C GLY A 153 -10.86 9.21 -4.85
N GLU A 154 -11.11 9.76 -3.67
CA GLU A 154 -10.14 9.76 -2.60
C GLU A 154 -9.99 8.34 -2.07
N VAL A 155 -8.76 7.92 -1.83
CA VAL A 155 -8.41 6.63 -1.23
C VAL A 155 -7.45 6.86 -0.07
N ALA A 156 -7.57 6.03 0.96
CA ALA A 156 -6.73 6.17 2.15
C ALA A 156 -5.29 5.68 1.92
N ILE A 157 -5.10 4.68 1.05
CA ILE A 157 -3.81 4.05 0.84
C ILE A 157 -3.62 3.63 -0.63
N TYR A 158 -2.37 3.74 -1.11
CA TYR A 158 -1.92 3.18 -2.39
C TYR A 158 -0.62 2.39 -2.18
N PRO A 159 -0.67 1.05 -2.18
CA PRO A 159 0.46 0.19 -1.83
C PRO A 159 1.36 -0.21 -2.98
N GLU A 160 1.00 0.12 -4.22
CA GLU A 160 1.55 -0.47 -5.44
C GLU A 160 2.76 0.30 -6.03
N SER A 161 3.30 1.29 -5.29
CA SER A 161 4.49 2.02 -5.74
C SER A 161 5.76 1.19 -5.55
N LEU A 162 6.67 1.25 -6.53
CA LEU A 162 8.01 0.64 -6.43
C LEU A 162 8.86 1.26 -5.31
N LYS A 163 8.57 2.49 -4.90
CA LYS A 163 9.32 3.24 -3.89
C LYS A 163 8.73 3.12 -2.48
N GLY A 164 7.58 2.48 -2.33
CA GLY A 164 6.96 2.30 -1.02
C GLY A 164 5.44 2.38 -1.03
N VAL A 165 4.86 2.65 0.13
CA VAL A 165 3.42 2.81 0.35
C VAL A 165 3.11 4.30 0.48
N THR A 166 2.06 4.76 -0.19
CA THR A 166 1.51 6.11 0.02
C THR A 166 0.24 6.01 0.85
N ILE A 167 0.16 6.80 1.92
CA ILE A 167 -1.03 6.91 2.77
C ILE A 167 -1.54 8.35 2.78
N GLY A 168 -2.81 8.52 2.47
CA GLY A 168 -3.51 9.80 2.38
C GLY A 168 -4.32 10.15 3.62
N GLU A 169 -5.26 11.06 3.45
CA GLU A 169 -6.23 11.48 4.47
C GLU A 169 -5.63 12.24 5.66
N LEU A 170 -4.43 12.82 5.54
CA LEU A 170 -3.85 13.61 6.64
C LEU A 170 -4.78 14.76 7.08
N HIS A 171 -5.54 15.35 6.15
CA HIS A 171 -6.50 16.41 6.46
C HIS A 171 -7.66 15.96 7.37
N LYS A 172 -7.94 14.64 7.46
CA LYS A 172 -8.97 14.07 8.34
C LYS A 172 -8.46 13.78 9.76
N ILE A 173 -7.14 13.64 9.93
CA ILE A 173 -6.52 13.23 11.20
C ILE A 173 -6.89 14.14 12.39
N PRO A 174 -7.02 15.46 12.27
CA PRO A 174 -7.42 16.30 13.39
C PRO A 174 -8.76 15.90 14.01
N ASP A 175 -9.69 15.41 13.21
CA ASP A 175 -11.04 15.05 13.61
C ASP A 175 -11.20 13.55 13.96
N MET A 176 -10.17 12.73 13.75
CA MET A 176 -10.19 11.30 14.06
C MET A 176 -10.10 11.04 15.55
N THR A 177 -10.91 10.13 16.04
CA THR A 177 -10.73 9.47 17.34
C THR A 177 -9.45 8.60 17.33
N ASP A 178 -8.97 8.19 18.52
CA ASP A 178 -7.79 7.34 18.63
C ASP A 178 -7.97 5.98 17.92
N ASP A 179 -9.17 5.41 17.95
CA ASP A 179 -9.48 4.17 17.23
C ASP A 179 -9.47 4.37 15.71
N GLU A 180 -10.09 5.44 15.21
CA GLU A 180 -10.06 5.77 13.78
C GLU A 180 -8.65 6.04 13.28
N LEU A 181 -7.84 6.74 14.07
CA LEU A 181 -6.45 7.01 13.76
C LEU A 181 -5.62 5.72 13.72
N LYS A 182 -5.88 4.79 14.65
CA LYS A 182 -5.22 3.48 14.66
C LYS A 182 -5.66 2.63 13.46
N ILE A 183 -6.96 2.60 13.13
CA ILE A 183 -7.48 1.93 11.93
C ILE A 183 -6.82 2.53 10.68
N TRP A 184 -6.75 3.87 10.58
CA TRP A 184 -6.08 4.55 9.47
C TRP A 184 -4.64 4.07 9.29
N ALA A 185 -3.84 4.03 10.36
CA ALA A 185 -2.44 3.61 10.31
C ALA A 185 -2.28 2.12 9.96
N CYS A 186 -3.13 1.25 10.51
CA CYS A 186 -3.07 -0.21 10.30
C CYS A 186 -3.36 -0.64 8.85
N ARG A 187 -3.89 0.25 7.99
CA ARG A 187 -4.00 0.00 6.54
C ARG A 187 -2.65 -0.30 5.90
N ILE A 188 -1.55 0.23 6.45
CA ILE A 188 -0.20 -0.08 5.98
C ILE A 188 0.10 -1.57 6.17
N LEU A 189 -0.21 -2.14 7.34
CA LEU A 189 -0.04 -3.57 7.62
C LEU A 189 -0.92 -4.43 6.72
N ALA A 190 -2.20 -4.06 6.61
CA ALA A 190 -3.16 -4.77 5.77
C ALA A 190 -2.71 -4.79 4.29
N SER A 191 -2.20 -3.68 3.78
CA SER A 191 -1.71 -3.59 2.40
C SER A 191 -0.55 -4.54 2.11
N LYS A 192 0.25 -4.90 3.12
CA LYS A 192 1.41 -5.79 2.98
C LYS A 192 1.09 -7.26 3.24
N SER A 193 0.15 -7.56 4.14
CA SER A 193 -0.26 -8.94 4.44
C SER A 193 -1.27 -9.49 3.43
N LYS A 194 -2.04 -8.63 2.75
CA LYS A 194 -3.11 -9.03 1.82
C LYS A 194 -2.67 -10.07 0.80
N SER A 195 -1.56 -9.84 0.11
CA SER A 195 -1.11 -10.74 -0.97
C SER A 195 -0.78 -12.15 -0.47
N TRP A 196 -0.18 -12.25 0.70
CA TRP A 196 0.07 -13.55 1.32
C TRP A 196 -1.23 -14.25 1.69
N ILE A 197 -2.17 -13.53 2.31
CA ILE A 197 -3.48 -14.07 2.69
C ILE A 197 -4.24 -14.53 1.44
N GLN A 198 -4.31 -13.72 0.38
CA GLN A 198 -4.97 -14.12 -0.86
C GLN A 198 -4.36 -15.35 -1.52
N THR A 199 -3.04 -15.54 -1.41
CA THR A 199 -2.36 -16.70 -1.98
C THR A 199 -2.61 -17.98 -1.17
N ASN A 200 -2.77 -17.88 0.14
CA ASN A 200 -2.84 -19.06 1.02
C ASN A 200 -4.28 -19.44 1.42
N TYR A 201 -5.28 -18.55 1.19
CA TYR A 201 -6.68 -18.72 1.61
C TYR A 201 -7.68 -18.42 0.49
N ASP A 202 -7.36 -18.75 -0.75
CA ASP A 202 -8.20 -18.43 -1.92
C ASP A 202 -9.61 -19.09 -1.83
N GLU A 203 -9.67 -20.33 -1.36
CA GLU A 203 -10.94 -21.05 -1.15
C GLU A 203 -11.74 -20.43 0.01
N GLU A 204 -11.09 -20.16 1.14
CA GLU A 204 -11.72 -19.58 2.34
C GLU A 204 -12.15 -18.13 2.13
N ILE A 205 -11.52 -17.38 1.21
CA ILE A 205 -11.98 -16.05 0.79
C ILE A 205 -13.32 -16.15 0.08
N THR A 206 -13.59 -17.26 -0.60
CA THR A 206 -14.92 -17.53 -1.15
C THR A 206 -15.95 -17.69 -0.03
N GLU A 207 -15.67 -18.50 1.01
CA GLU A 207 -16.53 -18.65 2.20
C GLU A 207 -16.74 -17.31 2.93
N PHE A 208 -15.67 -16.51 3.07
CA PHE A 208 -15.75 -15.16 3.64
C PHE A 208 -16.73 -14.26 2.85
N SER A 209 -16.73 -14.36 1.52
CA SER A 209 -17.64 -13.57 0.68
C SER A 209 -19.08 -14.07 0.78
N GLU A 210 -19.30 -15.38 0.89
CA GLU A 210 -20.61 -16.00 1.04
C GLU A 210 -21.34 -15.56 2.31
N ILE A 211 -20.60 -15.25 3.39
CA ILE A 211 -21.20 -14.68 4.61
C ILE A 211 -21.91 -13.36 4.33
N THR A 212 -21.36 -12.51 3.47
CA THR A 212 -21.97 -11.25 3.05
C THR A 212 -23.25 -11.49 2.24
N ASP A 213 -23.21 -12.49 1.37
CA ASP A 213 -24.31 -12.83 0.45
C ASP A 213 -25.36 -13.78 1.08
N GLU A 214 -25.16 -14.19 2.33
CA GLU A 214 -26.09 -15.08 3.04
C GLU A 214 -27.50 -14.51 3.08
N GLY A 215 -28.45 -15.34 2.62
CA GLY A 215 -29.88 -14.97 2.53
C GLY A 215 -30.29 -14.35 1.20
N LEU A 216 -29.35 -14.10 0.28
CA LEU A 216 -29.70 -13.69 -1.09
C LEU A 216 -30.15 -14.91 -1.91
N MET A 217 -31.26 -14.74 -2.67
CA MET A 217 -31.67 -15.75 -3.65
C MET A 217 -30.81 -15.72 -4.92
N PHE A 218 -30.34 -14.53 -5.32
CA PHE A 218 -29.55 -14.29 -6.53
C PHE A 218 -28.67 -13.05 -6.39
N GLY A 219 -27.53 -13.07 -7.07
CA GLY A 219 -26.58 -11.93 -7.13
C GLY A 219 -25.67 -11.88 -5.93
N SER A 220 -25.00 -10.76 -5.76
CA SER A 220 -24.07 -10.51 -4.67
C SER A 220 -24.25 -9.10 -4.09
N ASN A 221 -23.94 -8.91 -2.83
CA ASN A 221 -23.88 -7.60 -2.18
C ASN A 221 -22.58 -6.84 -2.51
N TYR A 222 -21.59 -7.50 -3.10
CA TYR A 222 -20.34 -6.87 -3.51
C TYR A 222 -20.48 -6.06 -4.81
N ASN A 223 -19.70 -4.97 -4.91
CA ASN A 223 -19.66 -4.09 -6.10
C ASN A 223 -21.02 -3.51 -6.52
N LYS A 224 -21.96 -3.41 -5.60
CA LYS A 224 -23.33 -2.99 -5.85
C LYS A 224 -23.49 -1.49 -5.60
N ASN A 225 -24.29 -0.85 -6.44
CA ASN A 225 -24.74 0.51 -6.17
C ASN A 225 -25.93 0.48 -5.20
N VAL A 226 -25.83 1.24 -4.12
CA VAL A 226 -26.80 1.32 -3.03
C VAL A 226 -27.31 2.76 -2.97
N GLY A 227 -28.62 2.96 -2.81
CA GLY A 227 -29.20 4.30 -2.70
C GLY A 227 -28.68 5.06 -1.45
N LEU A 228 -28.95 6.39 -1.41
CA LEU A 228 -28.58 7.23 -0.26
C LEU A 228 -29.19 6.76 1.08
N TYR A 229 -30.36 6.12 1.00
CA TYR A 229 -31.08 5.58 2.14
C TYR A 229 -31.32 4.09 1.94
N PRO A 230 -30.26 3.25 2.01
CA PRO A 230 -30.43 1.82 1.85
C PRO A 230 -31.30 1.24 2.97
N TRP A 231 -32.06 0.20 2.66
CA TRP A 231 -32.86 -0.52 3.63
C TRP A 231 -32.01 -1.19 4.71
N GLU A 232 -30.75 -1.51 4.38
CA GLU A 232 -29.78 -2.12 5.27
C GLU A 232 -28.56 -1.22 5.40
N THR A 233 -27.99 -1.21 6.60
CA THR A 233 -26.70 -0.56 6.84
C THR A 233 -25.54 -1.43 6.32
N PRO A 234 -24.33 -0.89 6.13
CA PRO A 234 -23.19 -1.71 5.73
C PRO A 234 -22.94 -2.85 6.72
N GLU A 235 -23.11 -2.62 8.02
CA GLU A 235 -22.87 -3.62 9.06
C GLU A 235 -23.88 -4.78 8.99
N GLN A 236 -25.13 -4.53 8.61
CA GLN A 236 -26.13 -5.59 8.40
C GLN A 236 -25.75 -6.51 7.24
N GLN A 237 -25.07 -5.97 6.23
CA GLN A 237 -24.55 -6.74 5.10
C GLN A 237 -23.19 -7.39 5.39
N GLY A 238 -22.55 -7.07 6.50
CA GLY A 238 -21.23 -7.58 6.87
C GLY A 238 -20.08 -6.75 6.34
N PHE A 239 -20.26 -5.44 6.13
CA PHE A 239 -19.22 -4.48 5.81
C PHE A 239 -19.04 -3.51 6.99
N PHE A 240 -17.83 -3.04 7.24
CA PHE A 240 -17.62 -1.98 8.22
C PHE A 240 -18.08 -0.62 7.71
N SER A 241 -17.98 -0.39 6.41
CA SER A 241 -18.41 0.85 5.75
C SER A 241 -18.80 0.62 4.29
N TRP A 242 -19.50 1.59 3.70
CA TRP A 242 -19.61 1.66 2.23
C TRP A 242 -18.27 2.09 1.63
N TYR A 243 -17.93 1.52 0.49
CA TYR A 243 -16.63 1.77 -0.15
C TYR A 243 -16.46 3.21 -0.62
N SER A 244 -17.48 3.77 -1.27
CA SER A 244 -17.44 5.14 -1.78
C SER A 244 -18.84 5.71 -2.00
N LEU A 245 -18.94 7.05 -1.99
CA LEU A 245 -20.11 7.76 -2.49
C LEU A 245 -20.16 7.63 -4.03
N LEU A 246 -21.34 7.41 -4.59
CA LEU A 246 -21.54 7.43 -6.04
C LEU A 246 -21.32 8.84 -6.60
N ARG A 247 -20.83 8.92 -7.82
CA ARG A 247 -20.47 10.18 -8.49
C ARG A 247 -21.61 11.20 -8.56
N ASP A 248 -22.84 10.74 -8.71
CA ASP A 248 -24.02 11.59 -8.78
C ASP A 248 -24.54 12.03 -7.39
N GLY A 249 -23.87 11.60 -6.32
CA GLY A 249 -24.24 11.86 -4.93
C GLY A 249 -25.54 11.18 -4.50
N LYS A 250 -26.09 10.27 -5.29
CA LYS A 250 -27.40 9.64 -5.04
C LYS A 250 -27.32 8.26 -4.39
N GLY A 251 -26.15 7.89 -3.90
CA GLY A 251 -25.98 6.61 -3.22
C GLY A 251 -24.52 6.27 -2.95
N TYR A 252 -24.30 5.05 -2.53
CA TYR A 252 -23.01 4.48 -2.19
C TYR A 252 -22.70 3.29 -3.08
N ARG A 253 -21.45 2.92 -3.14
CA ARG A 253 -20.99 1.66 -3.69
C ARG A 253 -20.54 0.75 -2.55
N SER A 254 -20.99 -0.49 -2.57
CA SER A 254 -20.46 -1.51 -1.65
C SER A 254 -19.03 -1.90 -2.05
N PRO A 255 -18.24 -2.42 -1.11
CA PRO A 255 -16.88 -2.88 -1.39
C PRO A 255 -16.83 -3.97 -2.48
N SER A 256 -15.69 -4.15 -3.11
CA SER A 256 -15.31 -5.43 -3.71
C SER A 256 -14.88 -6.40 -2.62
N ILE A 257 -14.83 -7.70 -2.92
CA ILE A 257 -14.32 -8.72 -1.97
C ILE A 257 -12.92 -8.35 -1.50
N GLU A 258 -12.06 -7.88 -2.40
CA GLU A 258 -10.70 -7.46 -2.08
C GLU A 258 -10.65 -6.26 -1.12
N ASN A 259 -11.47 -5.23 -1.35
CA ASN A 259 -11.51 -4.05 -0.47
C ASN A 259 -12.06 -4.39 0.91
N ASP A 260 -13.07 -5.24 0.95
CA ASP A 260 -13.66 -5.74 2.19
C ASP A 260 -12.64 -6.56 3.00
N LEU A 261 -11.91 -7.47 2.34
CA LEU A 261 -10.84 -8.23 2.97
C LEU A 261 -9.75 -7.31 3.57
N ILE A 262 -9.30 -6.30 2.81
CA ILE A 262 -8.32 -5.32 3.31
C ILE A 262 -8.86 -4.61 4.55
N GLU A 263 -10.13 -4.23 4.55
CA GLU A 263 -10.75 -3.55 5.68
C GLU A 263 -10.79 -4.48 6.91
N TYR A 264 -11.17 -5.75 6.75
CA TYR A 264 -11.13 -6.73 7.84
C TYR A 264 -9.72 -6.97 8.38
N ILE A 265 -8.73 -7.14 7.53
CA ILE A 265 -7.32 -7.24 7.96
C ILE A 265 -6.91 -5.99 8.75
N THR A 266 -7.31 -4.81 8.29
CA THR A 266 -7.03 -3.54 8.98
C THR A 266 -7.62 -3.52 10.38
N TYR A 267 -8.88 -3.94 10.54
CA TYR A 267 -9.55 -3.99 11.85
C TYR A 267 -8.93 -5.05 12.77
N VAL A 268 -8.49 -6.19 12.25
CA VAL A 268 -7.76 -7.19 13.05
C VAL A 268 -6.49 -6.59 13.65
N TYR A 269 -5.68 -5.88 12.87
CA TYR A 269 -4.52 -5.19 13.40
C TYR A 269 -4.87 -4.07 14.38
N ALA A 270 -5.87 -3.27 14.06
CA ALA A 270 -6.26 -2.12 14.88
C ALA A 270 -6.84 -2.50 16.24
N TYR A 271 -7.58 -3.60 16.31
CA TYR A 271 -8.17 -4.11 17.56
C TYR A 271 -7.37 -5.23 18.21
N ARG A 272 -6.13 -5.43 17.81
CA ARG A 272 -5.25 -6.42 18.40
C ARG A 272 -5.14 -6.26 19.91
N GLY A 273 -5.42 -7.34 20.66
CA GLY A 273 -5.48 -7.34 22.12
C GLY A 273 -6.72 -6.65 22.71
N ARG A 274 -7.64 -6.21 21.87
CA ARG A 274 -8.93 -5.59 22.22
C ARG A 274 -10.07 -6.15 21.39
N GLU A 275 -9.96 -7.40 20.94
CA GLU A 275 -10.91 -8.05 20.03
C GLU A 275 -12.34 -8.09 20.62
N GLU A 276 -12.43 -8.25 21.94
CA GLU A 276 -13.72 -8.25 22.64
C GLU A 276 -14.43 -6.89 22.60
N GLU A 277 -13.67 -5.79 22.54
CA GLU A 277 -14.26 -4.43 22.35
C GLU A 277 -14.92 -4.32 20.97
N LEU A 278 -14.26 -4.84 19.92
CA LEU A 278 -14.83 -4.88 18.58
C LEU A 278 -16.09 -5.76 18.56
N LYS A 279 -16.03 -6.96 19.16
CA LYS A 279 -17.15 -7.88 19.21
C LYS A 279 -18.34 -7.28 19.96
N GLU A 280 -18.12 -6.58 21.06
CA GLU A 280 -19.17 -5.88 21.78
C GLU A 280 -19.76 -4.74 20.96
N LYS A 281 -18.92 -3.94 20.26
CA LYS A 281 -19.35 -2.87 19.36
C LYS A 281 -20.28 -3.37 18.25
N TYR A 282 -19.95 -4.54 17.68
CA TYR A 282 -20.68 -5.14 16.56
C TYR A 282 -21.53 -6.37 16.95
N LYS A 283 -21.88 -6.54 18.22
CA LYS A 283 -22.60 -7.73 18.75
C LYS A 283 -23.92 -8.06 18.04
N ASN A 284 -24.58 -7.04 17.47
CA ASN A 284 -25.83 -7.20 16.73
C ASN A 284 -25.62 -7.56 15.25
N TYR A 285 -24.37 -7.67 14.79
CA TYR A 285 -23.99 -7.86 13.39
C TYR A 285 -23.15 -9.14 13.24
N SER A 286 -23.83 -10.30 13.29
CA SER A 286 -23.17 -11.60 13.28
C SER A 286 -22.26 -11.84 12.08
N LYS A 287 -22.60 -11.26 10.93
CA LYS A 287 -21.76 -11.34 9.72
C LYS A 287 -20.41 -10.68 9.94
N ILE A 288 -20.38 -9.50 10.60
CA ILE A 288 -19.12 -8.80 10.95
C ILE A 288 -18.25 -9.68 11.84
N ILE A 289 -18.84 -10.25 12.93
CA ILE A 289 -18.07 -11.04 13.89
C ILE A 289 -17.50 -12.31 13.22
N ARG A 290 -18.30 -13.03 12.44
CA ARG A 290 -17.86 -14.25 11.76
C ARG A 290 -16.69 -13.96 10.80
N LYS A 291 -16.80 -12.94 9.98
CA LYS A 291 -15.74 -12.53 9.04
C LYS A 291 -14.48 -12.07 9.78
N PHE A 292 -14.65 -11.30 10.87
CA PHE A 292 -13.54 -10.86 11.70
C PHE A 292 -12.79 -12.05 12.32
N ASP A 293 -13.49 -13.03 12.86
CA ASP A 293 -12.87 -14.23 13.47
C ASP A 293 -12.12 -15.06 12.41
N MET A 294 -12.64 -15.19 11.19
CA MET A 294 -11.93 -15.85 10.09
C MET A 294 -10.64 -15.12 9.73
N VAL A 295 -10.72 -13.82 9.46
CA VAL A 295 -9.56 -13.02 9.02
C VAL A 295 -8.52 -12.93 10.14
N LYS A 296 -8.93 -12.92 11.41
CA LYS A 296 -8.02 -12.95 12.56
C LYS A 296 -7.09 -14.17 12.49
N ILE A 297 -7.63 -15.35 12.22
CA ILE A 297 -6.83 -16.59 12.07
C ILE A 297 -5.80 -16.41 10.95
N TRP A 298 -6.18 -15.90 9.80
CA TRP A 298 -5.29 -15.71 8.66
C TRP A 298 -4.16 -14.71 8.94
N VAL A 299 -4.46 -13.64 9.67
CA VAL A 299 -3.45 -12.67 10.10
C VAL A 299 -2.49 -13.29 11.10
N GLU A 300 -2.97 -14.06 12.07
CA GLU A 300 -2.13 -14.76 13.05
C GLU A 300 -1.20 -15.77 12.35
N GLU A 301 -1.69 -16.52 11.37
CA GLU A 301 -0.86 -17.47 10.60
C GLU A 301 0.16 -16.75 9.70
N PHE A 302 -0.19 -15.61 9.12
CA PHE A 302 0.77 -14.77 8.42
C PHE A 302 1.91 -14.33 9.35
N GLU A 303 1.61 -13.91 10.57
CA GLU A 303 2.64 -13.52 11.54
C GLU A 303 3.52 -14.70 11.97
N GLU A 304 2.93 -15.90 12.13
CA GLU A 304 3.70 -17.11 12.40
C GLU A 304 4.61 -17.46 11.21
N PHE A 305 4.13 -17.28 9.97
CA PHE A 305 4.95 -17.40 8.77
C PHE A 305 6.16 -16.45 8.82
N LEU A 306 5.95 -15.17 9.17
CA LEU A 306 7.02 -14.18 9.28
C LEU A 306 8.04 -14.56 10.36
N LYS A 307 7.59 -15.03 11.54
CA LYS A 307 8.46 -15.49 12.62
C LYS A 307 9.31 -16.69 12.19
N LYS A 308 8.70 -17.70 11.55
CA LYS A 308 9.41 -18.90 11.06
C LYS A 308 10.50 -18.53 10.04
N ASN A 309 10.27 -17.50 9.22
CA ASN A 309 11.21 -17.01 8.23
C ASN A 309 12.18 -15.94 8.78
N LYS A 310 12.23 -15.72 10.09
CA LYS A 310 13.09 -14.73 10.77
C LYS A 310 12.91 -13.30 10.23
N GLN A 311 11.71 -12.96 9.82
CA GLN A 311 11.38 -11.62 9.31
C GLN A 311 10.78 -10.71 10.39
N LEU A 312 10.27 -11.24 11.50
CA LEU A 312 9.81 -10.51 12.69
C LEU A 312 10.87 -10.48 13.79
#